data_8eeee8271cbd4e3cbd827d00affb8480
#
_entry.id   8eeee8271cbd4e3cbd827d00affb8480
#
_cell.length_a   1.000
_cell.length_b   1.000
_cell.length_c   1.000
_cell.angle_alpha   90.00
_cell.angle_beta   90.00
_cell.angle_gamma   90.00
#
_symmetry.space_group_name_H-M   'P 1'
#
loop_
_entity.id
_entity.type
_entity.pdbx_description
1 polymer ?
#
loop_
_entity_poly.entity_id
_entity_poly.type
_entity_poly.pdbx_seq_one_letter_code
_entity_poly.pdbx_strand_id
1 'polypeptide(L)'
;MRSGPTRWRADWAGQDFAFFLAALHYYDVCLLKAGVAIKDGHDAARIFAERGDAAALGGRERDYSLEVILAQPRGFCAGVVRAIEIVERAIDLYGAPVYVRHEIVHNRHVVNKLQRKGAVFVEELDEIPDGARTVFSAHGVSRAIEDEAARRGLPVLDATCPLVTKVHIQGRRYAGQGRTIVLIGHAGHAEVEGTIGQVGTPVHLVSTEADVAALPLANDAPVAYITQTTLSVDDTRSVIAALEARFTDLVGPDVTEICYATQNRQTAVRDLCRVVDLLLVVGAENSSNSNRLREIGVDEGLPSFLVADGDAIDPVWFEGVEVVGLTAGASAPDELVDSVIAALRALGPVNVSQLDGIEERVEFSLPSELRHATSALHPARVSAA
;
A
#
# COMPACT_ATOMS: atom_id res chain seq x y z
N MET A 1 58.54 -8.69 -25.77
CA MET A 1 57.77 -8.61 -24.51
C MET A 1 56.36 -8.17 -24.86
N ARG A 2 55.42 -9.11 -24.80
CA ARG A 2 53.99 -8.87 -25.17
C ARG A 2 53.20 -8.78 -23.87
N SER A 3 52.55 -7.64 -23.61
CA SER A 3 51.60 -7.46 -22.54
C SER A 3 50.21 -7.95 -22.95
N GLY A 4 49.67 -8.95 -22.24
CA GLY A 4 48.35 -9.51 -22.48
C GLY A 4 47.24 -8.68 -21.73
N PRO A 5 45.98 -8.83 -22.13
CA PRO A 5 44.89 -8.01 -21.57
C PRO A 5 44.45 -8.48 -20.19
N THR A 6 44.26 -7.51 -19.32
CA THR A 6 43.73 -7.69 -17.95
C THR A 6 42.27 -8.17 -18.00
N ARG A 7 42.01 -9.34 -17.39
CA ARG A 7 40.67 -9.88 -17.14
C ARG A 7 40.03 -9.12 -16.00
N TRP A 8 38.92 -8.44 -16.25
CA TRP A 8 38.01 -7.96 -15.24
C TRP A 8 37.17 -9.12 -14.74
N ARG A 9 37.28 -9.47 -13.46
CA ARG A 9 36.30 -10.30 -12.75
C ARG A 9 35.29 -9.36 -12.11
N ALA A 10 34.04 -9.44 -12.52
CA ALA A 10 32.91 -8.82 -11.83
C ALA A 10 32.32 -9.86 -10.90
N ASP A 11 32.52 -9.69 -9.60
CA ASP A 11 31.75 -10.41 -8.55
C ASP A 11 30.47 -9.64 -8.32
N TRP A 12 29.35 -10.15 -8.86
CA TRP A 12 28.01 -9.62 -8.63
C TRP A 12 27.30 -10.48 -7.59
N ALA A 13 26.98 -9.91 -6.43
CA ALA A 13 26.17 -10.54 -5.37
C ALA A 13 24.68 -10.36 -5.67
N GLY A 14 23.99 -11.43 -5.75
CA GLY A 14 22.60 -11.89 -5.78
C GLY A 14 21.39 -10.95 -5.83
N GLN A 15 21.44 -9.67 -5.53
CA GLN A 15 20.27 -8.77 -5.53
C GLN A 15 20.09 -8.00 -6.86
N ASP A 16 21.16 -7.75 -7.59
CA ASP A 16 21.10 -7.00 -8.87
C ASP A 16 20.62 -7.85 -10.06
N PHE A 17 20.67 -9.19 -9.94
CA PHE A 17 20.30 -10.10 -11.03
C PHE A 17 18.78 -10.17 -11.26
N ALA A 18 17.98 -10.01 -10.22
CA ALA A 18 16.50 -9.96 -10.34
C ALA A 18 16.03 -8.66 -11.02
N PHE A 19 16.69 -7.54 -10.73
CA PHE A 19 16.43 -6.25 -11.39
C PHE A 19 16.81 -6.29 -12.88
N PHE A 20 17.93 -6.94 -13.20
CA PHE A 20 18.39 -7.10 -14.57
C PHE A 20 17.46 -8.00 -15.41
N LEU A 21 16.90 -9.07 -14.83
CA LEU A 21 15.93 -9.95 -15.49
C LEU A 21 14.57 -9.27 -15.71
N ALA A 22 14.12 -8.44 -14.77
CA ALA A 22 12.89 -7.67 -14.93
C ALA A 22 13.02 -6.59 -16.02
N ALA A 23 14.17 -5.91 -16.10
CA ALA A 23 14.47 -4.97 -17.17
C ALA A 23 14.54 -5.66 -18.55
N LEU A 24 15.16 -6.85 -18.65
CA LEU A 24 15.23 -7.62 -19.89
C LEU A 24 13.84 -8.08 -20.36
N HIS A 25 12.96 -8.49 -19.46
CA HIS A 25 11.60 -8.91 -19.82
C HIS A 25 10.75 -7.74 -20.33
N TYR A 26 10.94 -6.56 -19.77
CA TYR A 26 10.26 -5.33 -20.21
C TYR A 26 10.73 -4.88 -21.61
N TYR A 27 12.06 -4.96 -21.87
CA TYR A 27 12.63 -4.61 -23.18
C TYR A 27 12.24 -5.60 -24.28
N ASP A 28 12.12 -6.90 -23.98
CA ASP A 28 11.65 -7.91 -24.95
C ASP A 28 10.23 -7.62 -25.46
N VAL A 29 9.34 -7.15 -24.57
CA VAL A 29 7.96 -6.79 -24.95
C VAL A 29 7.91 -5.50 -25.79
N CYS A 30 8.75 -4.51 -25.49
CA CYS A 30 8.82 -3.27 -26.26
C CYS A 30 9.46 -3.46 -27.64
N LEU A 31 10.51 -4.29 -27.73
CA LEU A 31 11.21 -4.56 -29.00
C LEU A 31 10.40 -5.47 -29.93
N LEU A 32 9.59 -6.39 -29.39
CA LEU A 32 8.65 -7.21 -30.18
C LEU A 32 7.55 -6.34 -30.82
N LYS A 33 7.10 -5.28 -30.15
CA LYS A 33 6.16 -4.30 -30.72
C LYS A 33 6.81 -3.41 -31.80
N ALA A 34 8.13 -3.18 -31.71
CA ALA A 34 8.91 -2.40 -32.70
C ALA A 34 9.42 -3.22 -33.91
N GLY A 35 9.15 -4.54 -33.96
CA GLY A 35 9.56 -5.41 -35.08
C GLY A 35 11.06 -5.70 -35.16
N VAL A 36 11.82 -5.50 -34.06
CA VAL A 36 13.26 -5.76 -34.00
C VAL A 36 13.52 -7.13 -33.37
N ALA A 37 14.06 -8.08 -34.12
CA ALA A 37 14.43 -9.39 -33.61
C ALA A 37 15.89 -9.37 -33.07
N ILE A 38 16.03 -9.62 -31.76
CA ILE A 38 17.35 -9.81 -31.11
C ILE A 38 17.72 -11.29 -31.20
N LYS A 39 18.90 -11.60 -31.78
CA LYS A 39 19.33 -12.98 -31.97
C LYS A 39 20.21 -13.56 -30.85
N ASP A 40 20.83 -12.69 -30.03
CA ASP A 40 21.58 -13.09 -28.82
C ASP A 40 21.88 -11.87 -27.89
N GLY A 41 22.32 -12.15 -26.62
CA GLY A 41 22.57 -11.15 -25.59
C GLY A 41 23.77 -10.20 -25.86
N HIS A 42 24.56 -10.42 -26.92
CA HIS A 42 25.65 -9.52 -27.31
C HIS A 42 25.15 -8.32 -28.12
N ASP A 43 24.04 -8.44 -28.82
CA ASP A 43 23.44 -7.35 -29.59
C ASP A 43 22.85 -6.27 -28.68
N ALA A 44 22.28 -6.65 -27.54
CA ALA A 44 21.77 -5.70 -26.54
C ALA A 44 22.88 -4.82 -25.95
N ALA A 45 24.03 -5.42 -25.59
CA ALA A 45 25.17 -4.70 -25.03
C ALA A 45 25.81 -3.72 -26.05
N ARG A 46 25.75 -4.02 -27.34
CA ARG A 46 26.28 -3.17 -28.41
C ARG A 46 25.39 -1.96 -28.68
N ILE A 47 24.07 -2.14 -28.63
CA ILE A 47 23.10 -1.03 -28.73
C ILE A 47 23.26 -0.06 -27.55
N PHE A 48 23.56 -0.56 -26.34
CA PHE A 48 23.87 0.28 -25.17
C PHE A 48 25.20 1.03 -25.30
N ALA A 49 26.24 0.41 -25.87
CA ALA A 49 27.56 1.04 -26.04
C ALA A 49 27.58 2.10 -27.15
N GLU A 50 26.76 1.96 -28.18
CA GLU A 50 26.67 2.93 -29.30
C GLU A 50 25.77 4.14 -28.95
N ARG A 51 24.96 4.08 -27.87
CA ARG A 51 24.17 5.19 -27.29
C ARG A 51 24.85 5.91 -26.11
N GLY A 52 26.16 5.68 -25.93
CA GLY A 52 26.98 6.16 -24.80
C GLY A 52 27.23 7.65 -24.69
N ASP A 53 26.40 8.51 -25.27
CA ASP A 53 26.40 9.95 -25.05
C ASP A 53 25.10 10.42 -24.36
N ALA A 54 24.90 9.97 -23.12
CA ALA A 54 23.82 10.47 -22.26
C ALA A 54 23.95 11.97 -21.87
N ALA A 55 25.06 12.60 -22.26
CA ALA A 55 25.32 14.03 -22.05
C ALA A 55 24.84 14.93 -23.21
N ALA A 56 24.33 14.36 -24.31
CA ALA A 56 23.88 15.10 -25.48
C ALA A 56 22.33 15.11 -25.68
N LEU A 57 21.57 14.61 -24.71
CA LEU A 57 20.13 14.85 -24.65
C LEU A 57 19.89 16.26 -24.08
N GLY A 58 20.45 17.26 -24.77
CA GLY A 58 19.99 18.63 -24.67
C GLY A 58 18.48 18.66 -24.83
N GLY A 59 17.79 19.24 -23.85
CA GLY A 59 16.33 19.32 -23.76
C GLY A 59 15.69 19.62 -25.10
N ARG A 60 15.18 18.58 -25.77
CA ARG A 60 14.12 18.79 -26.74
C ARG A 60 12.92 19.18 -25.91
N GLU A 61 12.59 20.48 -25.90
CA GLU A 61 11.27 20.93 -25.48
C GLU A 61 10.26 20.01 -26.15
N ARG A 62 9.43 19.34 -25.34
CA ARG A 62 8.35 18.55 -25.89
C ARG A 62 7.42 19.52 -26.60
N ASP A 63 7.18 19.30 -27.86
CA ASP A 63 6.29 20.14 -28.69
C ASP A 63 4.80 19.89 -28.34
N TYR A 64 4.51 18.97 -27.37
CA TYR A 64 3.16 18.62 -26.93
C TYR A 64 3.06 18.64 -25.39
N SER A 65 1.88 18.97 -24.91
CA SER A 65 1.54 18.97 -23.48
C SER A 65 1.20 17.57 -23.02
N LEU A 66 1.84 17.12 -21.92
CA LEU A 66 1.47 15.89 -21.25
C LEU A 66 0.11 16.08 -20.57
N GLU A 67 -0.83 15.18 -20.80
CA GLU A 67 -2.10 15.16 -20.07
C GLU A 67 -1.95 14.26 -18.84
N VAL A 68 -2.32 14.77 -17.66
CA VAL A 68 -2.35 14.00 -16.40
C VAL A 68 -3.78 13.89 -15.92
N ILE A 69 -4.29 12.67 -15.85
CA ILE A 69 -5.65 12.39 -15.37
C ILE A 69 -5.56 11.79 -13.97
N LEU A 70 -6.18 12.46 -13.00
CA LEU A 70 -6.21 12.02 -11.61
C LEU A 70 -7.35 11.03 -11.38
N ALA A 71 -7.09 9.92 -10.70
CA ALA A 71 -8.13 9.01 -10.24
C ALA A 71 -9.01 9.64 -9.14
N GLN A 72 -10.28 9.25 -9.09
CA GLN A 72 -11.22 9.61 -8.02
C GLN A 72 -11.98 8.36 -7.55
N PRO A 73 -11.87 7.96 -6.26
CA PRO A 73 -11.04 8.55 -5.20
C PRO A 73 -9.57 8.14 -5.30
N ARG A 74 -8.72 8.89 -4.63
CA ARG A 74 -7.29 8.61 -4.41
C ARG A 74 -6.86 9.11 -3.03
N GLY A 75 -5.64 8.76 -2.61
CA GLY A 75 -5.04 9.27 -1.37
C GLY A 75 -5.73 8.79 -0.11
N PHE A 76 -5.62 9.53 0.99
CA PHE A 76 -6.03 9.12 2.32
C PHE A 76 -7.46 8.61 2.42
N CYS A 77 -7.65 7.46 3.08
CA CYS A 77 -8.97 6.97 3.51
C CYS A 77 -9.30 7.44 4.92
N ALA A 78 -10.58 7.34 5.32
CA ALA A 78 -11.02 7.74 6.66
C ALA A 78 -10.29 7.01 7.81
N GLY A 79 -9.89 5.75 7.62
CA GLY A 79 -9.12 5.00 8.62
C GLY A 79 -7.73 5.61 8.83
N VAL A 80 -7.06 5.98 7.75
CA VAL A 80 -5.74 6.63 7.78
C VAL A 80 -5.83 8.04 8.39
N VAL A 81 -6.79 8.86 7.96
CA VAL A 81 -7.01 10.19 8.52
C VAL A 81 -7.21 10.10 10.04
N ARG A 82 -8.09 9.21 10.49
CA ARG A 82 -8.34 8.99 11.92
C ARG A 82 -7.07 8.58 12.68
N ALA A 83 -6.29 7.66 12.14
CA ALA A 83 -5.09 7.16 12.81
C ALA A 83 -4.02 8.26 12.97
N ILE A 84 -3.78 9.05 11.93
CA ILE A 84 -2.86 10.19 11.97
C ILE A 84 -3.35 11.23 13.00
N GLU A 85 -4.64 11.57 12.96
CA GLU A 85 -5.25 12.55 13.87
C GLU A 85 -5.15 12.11 15.35
N ILE A 86 -5.26 10.81 15.63
CA ILE A 86 -5.07 10.27 17.00
C ILE A 86 -3.66 10.58 17.50
N VAL A 87 -2.61 10.35 16.70
CA VAL A 87 -1.23 10.63 17.11
C VAL A 87 -1.00 12.12 17.29
N GLU A 88 -1.46 12.95 16.35
CA GLU A 88 -1.31 14.41 16.42
C GLU A 88 -1.99 14.97 17.68
N ARG A 89 -3.24 14.60 17.92
CA ARG A 89 -3.98 15.05 19.13
C ARG A 89 -3.39 14.49 20.42
N ALA A 90 -2.84 13.27 20.39
CA ALA A 90 -2.15 12.73 21.56
C ALA A 90 -0.92 13.56 21.91
N ILE A 91 -0.14 14.00 20.92
CA ILE A 91 1.02 14.88 21.12
C ILE A 91 0.56 16.24 21.64
N ASP A 92 -0.49 16.82 21.05
CA ASP A 92 -1.02 18.13 21.48
C ASP A 92 -1.57 18.11 22.90
N LEU A 93 -2.22 17.01 23.30
CA LEU A 93 -2.89 16.91 24.60
C LEU A 93 -1.94 16.48 25.74
N TYR A 94 -1.07 15.52 25.46
CA TYR A 94 -0.23 14.90 26.50
C TYR A 94 1.23 15.33 26.45
N GLY A 95 1.63 16.03 25.37
CA GLY A 95 3.01 16.37 25.11
C GLY A 95 3.82 15.24 24.50
N ALA A 96 4.94 15.60 23.90
CA ALA A 96 5.92 14.63 23.39
C ALA A 96 6.78 14.06 24.54
N PRO A 97 7.30 12.83 24.43
CA PRO A 97 7.08 11.88 23.35
C PRO A 97 5.77 11.08 23.46
N VAL A 98 5.19 10.75 22.32
CA VAL A 98 4.12 9.75 22.18
C VAL A 98 4.68 8.56 21.42
N TYR A 99 4.62 7.36 22.00
CA TYR A 99 5.17 6.15 21.41
C TYR A 99 4.11 5.49 20.52
N VAL A 100 4.50 5.13 19.30
CA VAL A 100 3.62 4.48 18.32
C VAL A 100 4.20 3.13 17.97
N ARG A 101 3.47 2.04 18.26
CA ARG A 101 3.90 0.71 17.92
C ARG A 101 3.64 0.44 16.44
N HIS A 102 4.71 0.10 15.70
CA HIS A 102 4.79 0.03 14.26
C HIS A 102 4.49 1.37 13.57
N GLU A 103 4.72 1.44 12.26
CA GLU A 103 4.27 2.59 11.47
C GLU A 103 2.76 2.80 11.66
N ILE A 104 2.33 4.03 11.92
CA ILE A 104 0.90 4.33 12.08
C ILE A 104 0.10 3.95 10.83
N VAL A 105 0.70 4.13 9.67
CA VAL A 105 0.28 3.71 8.34
C VAL A 105 1.52 3.51 7.48
N HIS A 106 1.45 2.66 6.46
CA HIS A 106 2.58 2.39 5.55
C HIS A 106 2.85 3.58 4.62
N ASN A 107 3.46 4.63 5.19
CA ASN A 107 3.93 5.79 4.44
C ASN A 107 5.03 6.54 5.20
N ARG A 108 6.25 6.50 4.68
CA ARG A 108 7.42 7.10 5.32
C ARG A 108 7.31 8.62 5.48
N HIS A 109 6.67 9.33 4.55
CA HIS A 109 6.44 10.77 4.66
C HIS A 109 5.58 11.10 5.89
N VAL A 110 4.49 10.33 6.10
CA VAL A 110 3.61 10.47 7.26
C VAL A 110 4.37 10.17 8.55
N VAL A 111 5.12 9.05 8.59
CA VAL A 111 5.94 8.67 9.75
C VAL A 111 6.92 9.78 10.10
N ASN A 112 7.69 10.27 9.12
CA ASN A 112 8.65 11.36 9.32
C ASN A 112 7.98 12.67 9.78
N LYS A 113 6.77 12.98 9.27
CA LYS A 113 6.00 14.17 9.68
C LYS A 113 5.59 14.08 11.15
N LEU A 114 5.14 12.91 11.61
CA LEU A 114 4.76 12.67 13.00
C LEU A 114 5.98 12.61 13.93
N GLN A 115 7.10 12.03 13.49
CA GLN A 115 8.36 12.05 14.26
C GLN A 115 8.84 13.48 14.54
N ARG A 116 8.77 14.37 13.55
CA ARG A 116 9.11 15.79 13.73
C ARG A 116 8.19 16.50 14.71
N LYS A 117 6.96 16.00 14.92
CA LYS A 117 6.01 16.51 15.93
C LYS A 117 6.25 15.92 17.32
N GLY A 118 7.04 14.85 17.44
CA GLY A 118 7.37 14.22 18.72
C GLY A 118 6.80 12.81 18.93
N ALA A 119 6.33 12.16 17.84
CA ALA A 119 6.06 10.71 17.88
C ALA A 119 7.37 9.92 17.87
N VAL A 120 7.42 8.82 18.60
CA VAL A 120 8.52 7.86 18.60
C VAL A 120 7.96 6.52 18.13
N PHE A 121 8.39 6.05 16.96
CA PHE A 121 7.97 4.76 16.42
C PHE A 121 8.87 3.67 16.96
N VAL A 122 8.26 2.58 17.42
CA VAL A 122 8.92 1.40 17.99
C VAL A 122 8.33 0.14 17.37
N GLU A 123 9.11 -0.93 17.33
CA GLU A 123 8.63 -2.22 16.84
C GLU A 123 7.98 -3.02 17.97
N GLU A 124 8.60 -3.03 19.18
CA GLU A 124 8.12 -3.81 20.29
C GLU A 124 7.78 -2.95 21.51
N LEU A 125 6.89 -3.47 22.36
CA LEU A 125 6.45 -2.74 23.55
C LEU A 125 7.57 -2.52 24.59
N ASP A 126 8.57 -3.40 24.65
CA ASP A 126 9.69 -3.30 25.58
C ASP A 126 10.59 -2.08 25.34
N GLU A 127 10.55 -1.53 24.14
CA GLU A 127 11.20 -0.25 23.81
C GLU A 127 10.48 0.96 24.41
N ILE A 128 9.24 0.80 24.90
CA ILE A 128 8.43 1.90 25.46
C ILE A 128 8.70 2.00 26.96
N PRO A 129 9.09 3.17 27.50
CA PRO A 129 9.22 3.38 28.94
C PRO A 129 7.89 3.15 29.70
N ASP A 130 7.96 2.66 30.93
CA ASP A 130 6.78 2.44 31.75
C ASP A 130 5.99 3.73 31.95
N GLY A 131 4.68 3.65 31.82
CA GLY A 131 3.75 4.77 31.94
C GLY A 131 3.76 5.75 30.77
N ALA A 132 4.58 5.53 29.72
CA ALA A 132 4.60 6.39 28.55
C ALA A 132 3.33 6.21 27.69
N ARG A 133 2.84 7.34 27.12
CA ARG A 133 1.68 7.34 26.23
C ARG A 133 1.98 6.51 24.98
N THR A 134 1.12 5.52 24.72
CA THR A 134 1.30 4.55 23.64
C THR A 134 0.13 4.63 22.65
N VAL A 135 0.41 4.47 21.37
CA VAL A 135 -0.59 4.37 20.29
C VAL A 135 -0.39 3.05 19.55
N PHE A 136 -1.46 2.29 19.37
CA PHE A 136 -1.47 1.15 18.43
C PHE A 136 -1.81 1.63 17.03
N SER A 137 -1.13 1.10 16.01
CA SER A 137 -1.26 1.55 14.62
C SER A 137 -2.63 1.20 14.01
N ALA A 138 -2.92 1.78 12.83
CA ALA A 138 -4.16 1.52 12.10
C ALA A 138 -4.37 0.05 11.73
N HIS A 139 -3.29 -0.74 11.66
CA HIS A 139 -3.31 -2.16 11.28
C HIS A 139 -3.88 -3.08 12.38
N GLY A 140 -3.99 -2.58 13.61
CA GLY A 140 -4.36 -3.37 14.78
C GLY A 140 -3.20 -4.18 15.34
N VAL A 141 -3.43 -4.77 16.49
CA VAL A 141 -2.44 -5.58 17.22
C VAL A 141 -3.06 -6.89 17.71
N SER A 142 -2.22 -7.86 18.02
CA SER A 142 -2.65 -9.11 18.66
C SER A 142 -3.14 -8.86 20.09
N ARG A 143 -3.99 -9.78 20.59
CA ARG A 143 -4.44 -9.75 21.99
C ARG A 143 -3.28 -9.83 22.98
N ALA A 144 -2.24 -10.58 22.66
CA ALA A 144 -1.05 -10.66 23.48
C ALA A 144 -0.37 -9.30 23.69
N ILE A 145 -0.37 -8.45 22.67
CA ILE A 145 0.15 -7.07 22.75
C ILE A 145 -0.76 -6.19 23.61
N GLU A 146 -2.08 -6.32 23.48
CA GLU A 146 -3.05 -5.61 24.34
C GLU A 146 -2.87 -5.99 25.82
N ASP A 147 -2.78 -7.30 26.10
CA ASP A 147 -2.61 -7.83 27.45
C ASP A 147 -1.24 -7.42 28.05
N GLU A 148 -0.18 -7.39 27.25
CA GLU A 148 1.13 -6.93 27.69
C GLU A 148 1.14 -5.43 28.02
N ALA A 149 0.53 -4.59 27.16
CA ALA A 149 0.39 -3.17 27.41
C ALA A 149 -0.41 -2.92 28.70
N ALA A 150 -1.50 -3.67 28.90
CA ALA A 150 -2.30 -3.60 30.13
C ALA A 150 -1.51 -4.04 31.37
N ARG A 151 -0.75 -5.15 31.29
CA ARG A 151 0.10 -5.65 32.38
C ARG A 151 1.18 -4.64 32.78
N ARG A 152 1.72 -3.88 31.81
CA ARG A 152 2.72 -2.83 32.05
C ARG A 152 2.07 -1.50 32.46
N GLY A 153 0.75 -1.41 32.48
CA GLY A 153 0.03 -0.17 32.81
C GLY A 153 0.29 0.95 31.82
N LEU A 154 0.55 0.64 30.55
CA LEU A 154 0.75 1.64 29.51
C LEU A 154 -0.60 2.32 29.19
N PRO A 155 -0.68 3.66 29.20
CA PRO A 155 -1.88 4.38 28.77
C PRO A 155 -1.98 4.36 27.25
N VAL A 156 -2.79 3.42 26.71
CA VAL A 156 -2.92 3.15 25.27
C VAL A 156 -4.04 3.94 24.64
N LEU A 157 -3.79 4.52 23.47
CA LEU A 157 -4.78 4.99 22.50
C LEU A 157 -4.80 4.03 21.31
N ASP A 158 -5.92 3.41 21.06
CA ASP A 158 -6.08 2.46 19.96
C ASP A 158 -6.48 3.18 18.67
N ALA A 159 -5.55 3.26 17.71
CA ALA A 159 -5.79 3.81 16.38
C ALA A 159 -6.19 2.76 15.34
N THR A 160 -6.40 1.49 15.73
CA THR A 160 -6.89 0.45 14.84
C THR A 160 -8.08 0.94 14.01
N CYS A 161 -8.00 0.75 12.69
CA CYS A 161 -9.10 1.12 11.81
C CYS A 161 -10.39 0.36 12.20
N PRO A 162 -11.55 1.01 12.31
CA PRO A 162 -12.80 0.34 12.65
C PRO A 162 -13.15 -0.84 11.71
N LEU A 163 -12.70 -0.80 10.44
CA LEU A 163 -12.90 -1.89 9.50
C LEU A 163 -12.00 -3.09 9.79
N VAL A 164 -10.78 -2.87 10.28
CA VAL A 164 -9.90 -3.94 10.80
C VAL A 164 -10.48 -4.52 12.09
N THR A 165 -10.97 -3.67 13.00
CA THR A 165 -11.67 -4.13 14.21
C THR A 165 -12.89 -5.01 13.87
N LYS A 166 -13.62 -4.70 12.79
CA LYS A 166 -14.72 -5.54 12.28
C LYS A 166 -14.23 -6.95 11.92
N VAL A 167 -13.10 -7.08 11.21
CA VAL A 167 -12.49 -8.37 10.87
C VAL A 167 -12.10 -9.15 12.14
N HIS A 168 -11.49 -8.48 13.12
CA HIS A 168 -11.16 -9.09 14.42
C HIS A 168 -12.40 -9.64 15.14
N ILE A 169 -13.50 -8.88 15.17
CA ILE A 169 -14.76 -9.29 15.78
C ILE A 169 -15.35 -10.50 15.05
N GLN A 170 -15.34 -10.50 13.73
CA GLN A 170 -15.85 -11.61 12.92
C GLN A 170 -15.04 -12.88 13.17
N GLY A 171 -13.69 -12.78 13.15
CA GLY A 171 -12.81 -13.91 13.43
C GLY A 171 -13.09 -14.52 14.80
N ARG A 172 -13.17 -13.70 15.86
CA ARG A 172 -13.53 -14.18 17.22
C ARG A 172 -14.92 -14.81 17.27
N ARG A 173 -15.89 -14.21 16.60
CA ARG A 173 -17.26 -14.73 16.55
C ARG A 173 -17.32 -16.12 15.91
N TYR A 174 -16.66 -16.32 14.76
CA TYR A 174 -16.63 -17.61 14.09
C TYR A 174 -15.86 -18.67 14.88
N ALA A 175 -14.71 -18.30 15.48
CA ALA A 175 -13.96 -19.17 16.38
C ALA A 175 -14.81 -19.59 17.59
N GLY A 176 -15.58 -18.67 18.18
CA GLY A 176 -16.53 -18.94 19.27
C GLY A 176 -17.71 -19.85 18.87
N GLN A 177 -17.97 -20.02 17.58
CA GLN A 177 -18.93 -20.99 17.03
C GLN A 177 -18.30 -22.37 16.77
N GLY A 178 -17.03 -22.57 17.11
CA GLY A 178 -16.31 -23.82 16.88
C GLY A 178 -15.84 -24.02 15.44
N ARG A 179 -15.79 -22.97 14.62
CA ARG A 179 -15.33 -23.05 13.24
C ARG A 179 -13.81 -22.90 13.15
N THR A 180 -13.22 -23.63 12.23
CA THR A 180 -11.80 -23.42 11.85
C THR A 180 -11.69 -22.15 11.02
N ILE A 181 -10.78 -21.26 11.40
CA ILE A 181 -10.64 -19.97 10.73
C ILE A 181 -9.59 -20.04 9.63
N VAL A 182 -9.98 -19.62 8.42
CA VAL A 182 -9.11 -19.37 7.29
C VAL A 182 -9.04 -17.85 7.08
N LEU A 183 -7.85 -17.28 7.14
CA LEU A 183 -7.61 -15.87 6.83
C LEU A 183 -7.04 -15.76 5.41
N ILE A 184 -7.73 -15.05 4.54
CA ILE A 184 -7.21 -14.68 3.22
C ILE A 184 -6.36 -13.44 3.41
N GLY A 185 -5.05 -13.52 3.12
CA GLY A 185 -4.13 -12.41 3.37
C GLY A 185 -2.68 -12.73 3.03
N HIS A 186 -1.80 -11.75 3.18
CA HIS A 186 -0.38 -11.86 2.89
C HIS A 186 0.43 -12.06 4.18
N ALA A 187 1.27 -13.09 4.20
CA ALA A 187 2.17 -13.36 5.32
C ALA A 187 3.10 -12.17 5.61
N GLY A 188 3.36 -11.90 6.89
CA GLY A 188 4.24 -10.80 7.32
C GLY A 188 3.60 -9.41 7.29
N HIS A 189 2.33 -9.28 6.89
CA HIS A 189 1.64 -8.01 6.98
C HIS A 189 1.10 -7.76 8.39
N ALA A 190 1.33 -6.56 8.94
CA ALA A 190 0.96 -6.22 10.32
C ALA A 190 -0.54 -6.45 10.63
N GLU A 191 -1.45 -6.16 9.69
CA GLU A 191 -2.89 -6.44 9.85
C GLU A 191 -3.18 -7.94 9.96
N VAL A 192 -2.46 -8.78 9.20
CA VAL A 192 -2.61 -10.24 9.23
C VAL A 192 -2.13 -10.80 10.56
N GLU A 193 -0.97 -10.35 11.04
CA GLU A 193 -0.43 -10.76 12.35
C GLU A 193 -1.35 -10.33 13.49
N GLY A 194 -1.83 -9.09 13.45
CA GLY A 194 -2.80 -8.58 14.41
C GLY A 194 -4.08 -9.40 14.41
N THR A 195 -4.64 -9.70 13.24
CA THR A 195 -5.88 -10.48 13.09
C THR A 195 -5.71 -11.91 13.58
N ILE A 196 -4.63 -12.60 13.21
CA ILE A 196 -4.32 -13.95 13.71
C ILE A 196 -4.27 -13.94 15.24
N GLY A 197 -3.56 -12.98 15.82
CA GLY A 197 -3.41 -12.87 17.27
C GLY A 197 -4.71 -12.47 18.01
N GLN A 198 -5.70 -11.93 17.33
CA GLN A 198 -7.00 -11.57 17.92
C GLN A 198 -8.00 -12.72 17.92
N VAL A 199 -7.88 -13.69 17.02
CA VAL A 199 -8.88 -14.78 16.87
C VAL A 199 -8.88 -15.74 18.07
N GLY A 200 -7.72 -16.00 18.68
CA GLY A 200 -7.60 -16.84 19.88
C GLY A 200 -7.65 -18.34 19.65
N THR A 201 -7.76 -18.81 18.41
CA THR A 201 -7.64 -20.21 17.94
C THR A 201 -6.66 -20.26 16.77
N PRO A 202 -6.11 -21.43 16.42
CA PRO A 202 -5.28 -21.56 15.23
C PRO A 202 -5.99 -21.04 13.97
N VAL A 203 -5.27 -20.23 13.18
CA VAL A 203 -5.75 -19.64 11.94
C VAL A 203 -4.91 -20.18 10.79
N HIS A 204 -5.56 -20.62 9.72
CA HIS A 204 -4.88 -20.99 8.48
C HIS A 204 -4.82 -19.76 7.57
N LEU A 205 -3.61 -19.35 7.21
CA LEU A 205 -3.39 -18.26 6.26
C LEU A 205 -3.33 -18.82 4.84
N VAL A 206 -4.07 -18.21 3.92
CA VAL A 206 -4.06 -18.52 2.49
C VAL A 206 -3.97 -17.25 1.68
N SER A 207 -3.28 -17.28 0.55
CA SER A 207 -3.17 -16.17 -0.38
C SER A 207 -3.65 -16.56 -1.78
N THR A 208 -3.67 -17.85 -2.10
CA THR A 208 -3.96 -18.39 -3.44
C THR A 208 -4.90 -19.59 -3.38
N GLU A 209 -5.49 -19.95 -4.52
CA GLU A 209 -6.27 -21.18 -4.69
C GLU A 209 -5.44 -22.45 -4.37
N ALA A 210 -4.12 -22.42 -4.68
CA ALA A 210 -3.22 -23.53 -4.37
C ALA A 210 -3.06 -23.71 -2.85
N ASP A 211 -3.00 -22.62 -2.08
CA ASP A 211 -2.96 -22.68 -0.61
C ASP A 211 -4.27 -23.30 -0.07
N VAL A 212 -5.42 -22.93 -0.66
CA VAL A 212 -6.70 -23.53 -0.30
C VAL A 212 -6.68 -25.04 -0.55
N ALA A 213 -6.16 -25.50 -1.69
CA ALA A 213 -6.05 -26.92 -2.00
C ALA A 213 -5.13 -27.68 -1.03
N ALA A 214 -4.09 -27.01 -0.48
CA ALA A 214 -3.11 -27.59 0.44
C ALA A 214 -3.55 -27.58 1.91
N LEU A 215 -4.68 -26.96 2.28
CA LEU A 215 -5.14 -26.91 3.67
C LEU A 215 -5.29 -28.32 4.26
N PRO A 216 -4.74 -28.58 5.48
CA PRO A 216 -4.84 -29.90 6.15
C PRO A 216 -6.21 -30.10 6.83
N LEU A 217 -7.29 -29.85 6.11
CA LEU A 217 -8.66 -29.89 6.62
C LEU A 217 -9.51 -30.85 5.80
N ALA A 218 -10.44 -31.56 6.44
CA ALA A 218 -11.45 -32.37 5.76
C ALA A 218 -12.47 -31.47 5.06
N ASN A 219 -13.05 -31.94 3.95
CA ASN A 219 -13.97 -31.13 3.13
C ASN A 219 -15.31 -30.84 3.85
N ASP A 220 -15.66 -31.62 4.85
CA ASP A 220 -16.84 -31.45 5.72
C ASP A 220 -16.54 -30.72 7.03
N ALA A 221 -15.30 -30.24 7.23
CA ALA A 221 -14.95 -29.45 8.39
C ALA A 221 -15.77 -28.14 8.41
N PRO A 222 -16.24 -27.70 9.59
CA PRO A 222 -16.88 -26.40 9.74
C PRO A 222 -15.84 -25.28 9.62
N VAL A 223 -15.78 -24.64 8.47
CA VAL A 223 -14.80 -23.58 8.16
C VAL A 223 -15.48 -22.22 8.14
N ALA A 224 -14.78 -21.20 8.60
CA ALA A 224 -15.12 -19.81 8.35
C ALA A 224 -13.92 -19.08 7.78
N TYR A 225 -14.13 -18.23 6.78
CA TYR A 225 -13.09 -17.35 6.27
C TYR A 225 -13.32 -15.89 6.68
N ILE A 226 -12.22 -15.17 6.80
CA ILE A 226 -12.12 -13.72 6.94
C ILE A 226 -11.03 -13.20 6.01
N THR A 227 -11.01 -11.90 5.72
CA THR A 227 -10.09 -11.34 4.73
C THR A 227 -9.29 -10.15 5.30
N GLN A 228 -8.06 -9.99 4.86
CA GLN A 228 -7.31 -8.75 5.01
C GLN A 228 -8.02 -7.63 4.24
N THR A 229 -7.99 -6.39 4.74
CA THR A 229 -8.80 -5.28 4.19
C THR A 229 -8.26 -4.67 2.91
N THR A 230 -7.00 -4.96 2.53
CA THR A 230 -6.29 -4.32 1.40
C THR A 230 -6.01 -5.25 0.22
N LEU A 231 -6.70 -6.37 0.14
CA LEU A 231 -6.53 -7.36 -0.92
C LEU A 231 -7.10 -6.90 -2.27
N SER A 232 -6.69 -7.60 -3.31
CA SER A 232 -7.37 -7.61 -4.59
C SER A 232 -8.80 -8.15 -4.45
N VAL A 233 -9.77 -7.42 -4.98
CA VAL A 233 -11.16 -7.90 -5.00
C VAL A 233 -11.28 -9.16 -5.88
N ASP A 234 -10.60 -9.19 -7.02
CA ASP A 234 -10.70 -10.30 -7.97
C ASP A 234 -9.97 -11.55 -7.48
N ASP A 235 -8.73 -11.42 -6.98
CA ASP A 235 -7.98 -12.56 -6.43
C ASP A 235 -8.68 -13.12 -5.19
N THR A 236 -9.23 -12.24 -4.34
CA THR A 236 -10.00 -12.68 -3.17
C THR A 236 -11.23 -13.46 -3.58
N ARG A 237 -11.93 -13.07 -4.66
CA ARG A 237 -13.07 -13.79 -5.21
C ARG A 237 -12.69 -15.19 -5.68
N SER A 238 -11.54 -15.33 -6.37
CA SER A 238 -11.02 -16.63 -6.82
C SER A 238 -10.70 -17.55 -5.64
N VAL A 239 -10.04 -17.03 -4.60
CA VAL A 239 -9.75 -17.79 -3.38
C VAL A 239 -11.03 -18.20 -2.64
N ILE A 240 -12.03 -17.30 -2.54
CA ILE A 240 -13.34 -17.63 -1.95
C ILE A 240 -14.04 -18.73 -2.74
N ALA A 241 -14.07 -18.63 -4.08
CA ALA A 241 -14.66 -19.66 -4.94
C ALA A 241 -13.98 -21.03 -4.76
N ALA A 242 -12.66 -21.06 -4.58
CA ALA A 242 -11.92 -22.28 -4.27
C ALA A 242 -12.31 -22.88 -2.88
N LEU A 243 -12.52 -22.02 -1.87
CA LEU A 243 -13.01 -22.43 -0.55
C LEU A 243 -14.43 -23.00 -0.64
N GLU A 244 -15.34 -22.33 -1.37
CA GLU A 244 -16.72 -22.78 -1.60
C GLU A 244 -16.79 -24.11 -2.35
N ALA A 245 -15.91 -24.31 -3.34
CA ALA A 245 -15.81 -25.57 -4.07
C ALA A 245 -15.29 -26.73 -3.22
N ARG A 246 -14.47 -26.45 -2.20
CA ARG A 246 -13.84 -27.45 -1.36
C ARG A 246 -14.65 -27.82 -0.12
N PHE A 247 -15.23 -26.84 0.59
CA PHE A 247 -15.84 -27.06 1.90
C PHE A 247 -17.37 -27.03 1.82
N THR A 248 -18.02 -28.06 2.37
CA THR A 248 -19.48 -28.18 2.38
C THR A 248 -20.16 -27.37 3.49
N ASP A 249 -19.44 -27.06 4.58
CA ASP A 249 -19.90 -26.22 5.69
C ASP A 249 -18.97 -24.99 5.80
N LEU A 250 -19.11 -24.06 4.86
CA LEU A 250 -18.34 -22.82 4.79
C LEU A 250 -19.22 -21.61 5.13
N VAL A 251 -18.70 -20.70 5.93
CA VAL A 251 -19.29 -19.37 6.14
C VAL A 251 -18.21 -18.30 6.03
N GLY A 252 -18.60 -17.11 5.63
CA GLY A 252 -17.65 -15.98 5.57
C GLY A 252 -18.35 -14.69 5.19
N PRO A 253 -17.63 -13.57 5.21
CA PRO A 253 -18.14 -12.31 4.69
C PRO A 253 -18.27 -12.38 3.16
N ASP A 254 -19.16 -11.58 2.58
CA ASP A 254 -19.15 -11.34 1.14
C ASP A 254 -17.83 -10.64 0.75
N VAL A 255 -17.36 -10.86 -0.47
CA VAL A 255 -16.21 -10.14 -1.06
C VAL A 255 -16.37 -8.62 -0.99
N THR A 256 -17.61 -8.16 -0.96
CA THR A 256 -17.96 -6.75 -0.74
C THR A 256 -17.60 -6.24 0.66
N GLU A 257 -17.15 -7.08 1.58
CA GLU A 257 -16.64 -6.69 2.89
C GLU A 257 -15.14 -6.32 2.91
N ILE A 258 -14.41 -6.47 1.81
CA ILE A 258 -13.14 -5.77 1.60
C ILE A 258 -13.43 -4.27 1.77
N CYS A 259 -12.54 -3.58 2.47
CA CYS A 259 -12.79 -2.19 2.89
C CYS A 259 -13.18 -1.32 1.68
N TYR A 260 -14.19 -0.47 1.88
CA TYR A 260 -14.73 0.42 0.83
C TYR A 260 -13.62 1.22 0.13
N ALA A 261 -12.63 1.69 0.90
CA ALA A 261 -11.55 2.51 0.37
C ALA A 261 -10.66 1.71 -0.61
N THR A 262 -10.43 0.42 -0.33
CA THR A 262 -9.73 -0.50 -1.22
C THR A 262 -10.53 -0.73 -2.50
N GLN A 263 -11.82 -1.06 -2.37
CA GLN A 263 -12.69 -1.31 -3.52
C GLN A 263 -12.81 -0.08 -4.43
N ASN A 264 -13.08 1.09 -3.84
CA ASN A 264 -13.26 2.33 -4.60
C ASN A 264 -12.00 2.71 -5.37
N ARG A 265 -10.80 2.61 -4.74
CA ARG A 265 -9.54 2.93 -5.42
C ARG A 265 -9.21 1.94 -6.52
N GLN A 266 -9.47 0.64 -6.32
CA GLN A 266 -9.29 -0.37 -7.36
C GLN A 266 -10.22 -0.11 -8.56
N THR A 267 -11.48 0.24 -8.31
CA THR A 267 -12.43 0.62 -9.37
C THR A 267 -11.95 1.86 -10.12
N ALA A 268 -11.56 2.92 -9.39
CA ALA A 268 -11.05 4.15 -9.98
C ALA A 268 -9.81 3.93 -10.86
N VAL A 269 -8.91 3.02 -10.46
CA VAL A 269 -7.74 2.67 -11.28
C VAL A 269 -8.14 1.91 -12.54
N ARG A 270 -9.07 0.94 -12.47
CA ARG A 270 -9.57 0.25 -13.67
C ARG A 270 -10.22 1.20 -14.66
N ASP A 271 -10.99 2.17 -14.16
CA ASP A 271 -11.61 3.17 -15.03
C ASP A 271 -10.56 4.09 -15.65
N LEU A 272 -9.53 4.48 -14.86
CA LEU A 272 -8.42 5.29 -15.32
C LEU A 272 -7.60 4.58 -16.41
N CYS A 273 -7.30 3.28 -16.23
CA CYS A 273 -6.52 2.47 -17.18
C CYS A 273 -7.13 2.40 -18.59
N ARG A 274 -8.41 2.69 -18.75
CA ARG A 274 -9.09 2.69 -20.07
C ARG A 274 -8.76 3.90 -20.93
N VAL A 275 -8.21 4.96 -20.34
CA VAL A 275 -8.06 6.27 -20.97
C VAL A 275 -6.65 6.85 -20.90
N VAL A 276 -5.68 6.06 -20.40
CA VAL A 276 -4.30 6.52 -20.21
C VAL A 276 -3.30 5.56 -20.86
N ASP A 277 -2.10 6.06 -21.13
CA ASP A 277 -1.00 5.27 -21.73
C ASP A 277 -0.05 4.69 -20.66
N LEU A 278 0.00 5.31 -19.47
CA LEU A 278 0.88 4.96 -18.37
C LEU A 278 0.19 5.27 -17.04
N LEU A 279 0.39 4.41 -16.03
CA LEU A 279 -0.13 4.60 -14.68
C LEU A 279 0.99 4.90 -13.68
N LEU A 280 0.86 6.00 -12.95
CA LEU A 280 1.64 6.29 -11.75
C LEU A 280 0.79 6.08 -10.49
N VAL A 281 1.33 5.34 -9.55
CA VAL A 281 0.72 5.11 -8.23
C VAL A 281 1.60 5.72 -7.16
N VAL A 282 1.14 6.76 -6.50
CA VAL A 282 1.84 7.36 -5.35
C VAL A 282 1.62 6.48 -4.13
N GLY A 283 2.71 5.96 -3.55
CA GLY A 283 2.62 5.07 -2.40
C GLY A 283 3.95 4.50 -1.96
N ALA A 284 3.93 3.71 -0.89
CA ALA A 284 5.12 3.06 -0.34
C ALA A 284 5.18 1.59 -0.77
N GLU A 285 6.39 1.05 -0.93
CA GLU A 285 6.64 -0.34 -1.34
C GLU A 285 6.06 -1.36 -0.34
N ASN A 286 6.03 -1.04 0.95
CA ASN A 286 5.44 -1.87 1.99
C ASN A 286 3.91 -1.69 2.14
N SER A 287 3.28 -0.84 1.32
CA SER A 287 1.84 -0.66 1.32
C SER A 287 1.15 -1.67 0.39
N SER A 288 0.48 -2.66 0.96
CA SER A 288 -0.31 -3.65 0.22
C SER A 288 -1.32 -2.99 -0.74
N ASN A 289 -2.07 -1.97 -0.26
CA ASN A 289 -3.01 -1.26 -1.11
C ASN A 289 -2.33 -0.57 -2.32
N SER A 290 -1.19 0.11 -2.11
CA SER A 290 -0.50 0.82 -3.20
C SER A 290 0.06 -0.14 -4.25
N ASN A 291 0.67 -1.24 -3.81
CA ASN A 291 1.14 -2.30 -4.72
C ASN A 291 -0.01 -2.85 -5.54
N ARG A 292 -1.16 -3.10 -4.91
CA ARG A 292 -2.32 -3.64 -5.63
C ARG A 292 -2.84 -2.70 -6.71
N LEU A 293 -2.85 -1.38 -6.47
CA LEU A 293 -3.23 -0.41 -7.50
C LEU A 293 -2.27 -0.45 -8.70
N ARG A 294 -0.96 -0.59 -8.46
CA ARG A 294 0.04 -0.74 -9.52
C ARG A 294 -0.17 -2.05 -10.30
N GLU A 295 -0.41 -3.14 -9.60
CA GLU A 295 -0.65 -4.47 -10.20
C GLU A 295 -1.87 -4.45 -11.13
N ILE A 296 -2.97 -3.78 -10.75
CA ILE A 296 -4.13 -3.60 -11.63
C ILE A 296 -3.72 -2.93 -12.94
N GLY A 297 -2.90 -1.89 -12.93
CA GLY A 297 -2.44 -1.27 -14.17
C GLY A 297 -1.61 -2.23 -15.03
N VAL A 298 -0.76 -3.07 -14.41
CA VAL A 298 0.00 -4.10 -15.12
C VAL A 298 -0.94 -5.16 -15.71
N ASP A 299 -1.95 -5.61 -14.96
CA ASP A 299 -2.95 -6.59 -15.39
C ASP A 299 -3.80 -6.06 -16.57
N GLU A 300 -4.07 -4.74 -16.59
CA GLU A 300 -4.74 -4.05 -17.71
C GLU A 300 -3.78 -3.79 -18.90
N GLY A 301 -2.52 -4.21 -18.80
CA GLY A 301 -1.52 -4.13 -19.87
C GLY A 301 -0.81 -2.78 -20.00
N LEU A 302 -0.85 -1.92 -18.99
CA LEU A 302 -0.21 -0.61 -18.98
C LEU A 302 1.16 -0.63 -18.28
N PRO A 303 2.14 0.15 -18.75
CA PRO A 303 3.29 0.52 -17.95
C PRO A 303 2.81 1.17 -16.66
N SER A 304 3.17 0.59 -15.50
CA SER A 304 2.63 1.00 -14.20
C SER A 304 3.73 1.05 -13.16
N PHE A 305 3.92 2.23 -12.56
CA PHE A 305 5.01 2.48 -11.62
C PHE A 305 4.50 2.93 -10.26
N LEU A 306 5.10 2.36 -9.21
CA LEU A 306 4.91 2.80 -7.83
C LEU A 306 5.99 3.82 -7.51
N VAL A 307 5.59 5.03 -7.10
CA VAL A 307 6.49 6.14 -6.81
C VAL A 307 6.25 6.67 -5.39
N ALA A 308 7.30 6.91 -4.64
CA ALA A 308 7.17 7.47 -3.30
C ALA A 308 6.78 8.95 -3.34
N ASP A 309 7.35 9.70 -4.26
CA ASP A 309 7.17 11.13 -4.46
C ASP A 309 7.67 11.56 -5.86
N GLY A 310 7.79 12.87 -6.10
CA GLY A 310 8.27 13.42 -7.37
C GLY A 310 9.73 13.12 -7.68
N ASP A 311 10.58 12.88 -6.68
CA ASP A 311 11.99 12.58 -6.88
C ASP A 311 12.23 11.18 -7.48
N ALA A 312 11.22 10.30 -7.36
CA ALA A 312 11.25 8.95 -7.93
C ALA A 312 10.85 8.89 -9.42
N ILE A 313 10.56 10.02 -10.04
CA ILE A 313 10.13 10.08 -11.45
C ILE A 313 11.35 9.91 -12.37
N ASP A 314 11.29 8.89 -13.25
CA ASP A 314 12.27 8.70 -14.32
C ASP A 314 11.70 9.27 -15.64
N PRO A 315 12.37 10.27 -16.25
CA PRO A 315 11.94 10.87 -17.51
C PRO A 315 11.79 9.87 -18.68
N VAL A 316 12.52 8.75 -18.64
CA VAL A 316 12.50 7.72 -19.69
C VAL A 316 11.12 7.05 -19.79
N TRP A 317 10.37 6.97 -18.69
CA TRP A 317 9.04 6.36 -18.70
C TRP A 317 8.05 7.07 -19.61
N PHE A 318 8.29 8.34 -19.93
CA PHE A 318 7.36 9.20 -20.67
C PHE A 318 7.70 9.33 -22.16
N GLU A 319 8.65 8.53 -22.67
CA GLU A 319 8.95 8.52 -24.12
C GLU A 319 7.75 7.92 -24.88
N GLY A 320 7.10 8.76 -25.72
CA GLY A 320 5.93 8.36 -26.49
C GLY A 320 4.62 8.28 -25.70
N VAL A 321 4.59 8.75 -24.44
CA VAL A 321 3.40 8.84 -23.59
C VAL A 321 2.74 10.19 -23.77
N GLU A 322 1.44 10.22 -24.06
CA GLU A 322 0.64 11.44 -24.18
C GLU A 322 -0.23 11.67 -22.93
N VAL A 323 -0.78 10.58 -22.36
CA VAL A 323 -1.72 10.64 -21.24
C VAL A 323 -1.21 9.78 -20.08
N VAL A 324 -1.01 10.40 -18.93
CA VAL A 324 -0.58 9.75 -17.68
C VAL A 324 -1.74 9.66 -16.71
N GLY A 325 -2.05 8.46 -16.26
CA GLY A 325 -2.93 8.24 -15.12
C GLY A 325 -2.16 8.42 -13.81
N LEU A 326 -2.69 9.19 -12.88
CA LEU A 326 -2.09 9.41 -11.57
C LEU A 326 -3.09 9.09 -10.46
N THR A 327 -2.72 8.14 -9.62
CA THR A 327 -3.47 7.76 -8.42
C THR A 327 -2.57 7.75 -7.19
N ALA A 328 -3.18 7.53 -6.03
CA ALA A 328 -2.47 7.45 -4.77
C ALA A 328 -3.10 6.39 -3.85
N GLY A 329 -2.27 5.61 -3.19
CA GLY A 329 -2.70 4.64 -2.21
C GLY A 329 -3.38 5.28 -0.99
N ALA A 330 -4.17 4.48 -0.26
CA ALA A 330 -4.97 4.94 0.89
C ALA A 330 -4.13 5.52 2.04
N SER A 331 -2.82 5.35 2.04
CA SER A 331 -1.87 5.91 3.02
C SER A 331 -0.99 7.04 2.47
N ALA A 332 -1.19 7.47 1.21
CA ALA A 332 -0.41 8.54 0.58
C ALA A 332 -1.16 9.87 0.66
N PRO A 333 -0.55 10.94 1.19
CA PRO A 333 -1.16 12.26 1.26
C PRO A 333 -1.13 12.98 -0.10
N ASP A 334 -2.03 13.96 -0.29
CA ASP A 334 -2.11 14.75 -1.52
C ASP A 334 -0.83 15.55 -1.80
N GLU A 335 -0.07 15.94 -0.75
CA GLU A 335 1.22 16.63 -0.88
C GLU A 335 2.22 15.82 -1.74
N LEU A 336 2.17 14.48 -1.72
CA LEU A 336 3.01 13.63 -2.55
C LEU A 336 2.50 13.54 -4.00
N VAL A 337 1.19 13.59 -4.21
CA VAL A 337 0.59 13.70 -5.55
C VAL A 337 1.00 15.02 -6.20
N ASP A 338 0.94 16.11 -5.44
CA ASP A 338 1.37 17.44 -5.89
C ASP A 338 2.86 17.46 -6.25
N SER A 339 3.71 16.75 -5.48
CA SER A 339 5.14 16.65 -5.79
C SER A 339 5.40 15.91 -7.10
N VAL A 340 4.65 14.84 -7.39
CA VAL A 340 4.72 14.13 -8.66
C VAL A 340 4.29 15.02 -9.83
N ILE A 341 3.17 15.76 -9.67
CA ILE A 341 2.73 16.72 -10.69
C ILE A 341 3.79 17.81 -10.93
N ALA A 342 4.44 18.29 -9.86
CA ALA A 342 5.52 19.28 -9.99
C ALA A 342 6.74 18.70 -10.74
N ALA A 343 7.11 17.45 -10.48
CA ALA A 343 8.18 16.76 -11.20
C ALA A 343 7.85 16.58 -12.69
N LEU A 344 6.59 16.19 -13.01
CA LEU A 344 6.15 16.09 -14.40
C LEU A 344 6.18 17.46 -15.11
N ARG A 345 5.78 18.54 -14.44
CA ARG A 345 5.88 19.91 -14.99
C ARG A 345 7.30 20.37 -15.25
N ALA A 346 8.28 19.84 -14.52
CA ALA A 346 9.69 20.11 -14.77
C ALA A 346 10.20 19.44 -16.08
N LEU A 347 9.49 18.42 -16.58
CA LEU A 347 9.80 17.75 -17.85
C LEU A 347 9.16 18.42 -19.06
N GLY A 348 8.16 19.30 -18.88
CA GLY A 348 7.47 20.02 -19.95
C GLY A 348 6.07 20.51 -19.54
N PRO A 349 5.30 21.07 -20.49
CA PRO A 349 3.94 21.51 -20.24
C PRO A 349 3.05 20.35 -19.80
N VAL A 350 2.24 20.54 -18.74
CA VAL A 350 1.34 19.53 -18.18
C VAL A 350 -0.05 20.12 -17.97
N ASN A 351 -1.06 19.50 -18.56
CA ASN A 351 -2.46 19.72 -18.25
C ASN A 351 -2.92 18.69 -17.23
N VAL A 352 -3.63 19.12 -16.19
CA VAL A 352 -4.14 18.23 -15.14
C VAL A 352 -5.65 18.27 -15.16
N SER A 353 -6.26 17.10 -15.27
CA SER A 353 -7.71 16.88 -15.16
C SER A 353 -7.99 15.79 -14.11
N GLN A 354 -9.24 15.58 -13.79
CA GLN A 354 -9.66 14.53 -12.86
C GLN A 354 -10.77 13.72 -13.49
N LEU A 355 -10.68 12.39 -13.36
CA LEU A 355 -11.74 11.48 -13.77
C LEU A 355 -12.92 11.60 -12.81
N ASP A 356 -14.14 11.55 -13.35
CA ASP A 356 -15.34 11.45 -12.52
C ASP A 356 -15.31 10.14 -11.72
N GLY A 357 -15.71 10.20 -10.46
CA GLY A 357 -15.66 9.04 -9.57
C GLY A 357 -16.47 9.21 -8.30
N ILE A 358 -16.33 8.24 -7.41
CA ILE A 358 -17.06 8.20 -6.13
C ILE A 358 -16.49 9.25 -5.18
N GLU A 359 -17.35 10.07 -4.59
CA GLU A 359 -17.01 10.95 -3.48
C GLU A 359 -17.15 10.17 -2.16
N GLU A 360 -16.04 9.94 -1.44
CA GLU A 360 -16.04 9.28 -0.15
C GLU A 360 -16.43 10.27 0.96
N ARG A 361 -17.47 9.95 1.72
CA ARG A 361 -17.99 10.78 2.84
C ARG A 361 -17.93 10.04 4.18
N VAL A 362 -17.10 9.01 4.27
CA VAL A 362 -16.94 8.20 5.47
C VAL A 362 -16.05 8.94 6.45
N GLU A 363 -16.51 9.04 7.69
CA GLU A 363 -15.74 9.57 8.82
C GLU A 363 -15.78 8.58 9.98
N PHE A 364 -14.68 8.44 10.68
CA PHE A 364 -14.59 7.60 11.88
C PHE A 364 -14.34 8.44 13.12
N SER A 365 -15.13 8.20 14.16
CA SER A 365 -14.99 8.89 15.44
C SER A 365 -13.64 8.60 16.11
N LEU A 366 -13.04 9.62 16.70
CA LEU A 366 -11.87 9.49 17.56
C LEU A 366 -12.21 8.75 18.87
N PRO A 367 -11.22 8.16 19.56
CA PRO A 367 -11.37 7.69 20.93
C PRO A 367 -11.96 8.77 21.85
N SER A 368 -12.74 8.35 22.85
CA SER A 368 -13.47 9.26 23.74
C SER A 368 -12.55 10.28 24.42
N GLU A 369 -11.36 9.85 24.81
CA GLU A 369 -10.35 10.67 25.48
C GLU A 369 -9.90 11.86 24.63
N LEU A 370 -9.84 11.69 23.31
CA LEU A 370 -9.41 12.74 22.38
C LEU A 370 -10.55 13.64 21.89
N ARG A 371 -11.81 13.19 21.98
CA ARG A 371 -12.98 13.99 21.56
C ARG A 371 -13.27 15.18 22.52
N HIS A 372 -13.09 14.98 23.81
CA HIS A 372 -13.38 15.99 24.82
C HIS A 372 -12.29 17.05 24.97
N ALA A 373 -11.07 16.76 24.55
CA ALA A 373 -9.95 17.71 24.62
C ALA A 373 -10.12 18.92 23.67
N THR A 374 -10.84 18.75 22.56
CA THR A 374 -11.07 19.81 21.57
C THR A 374 -11.91 20.96 22.11
N SER A 375 -12.82 20.68 23.07
CA SER A 375 -13.66 21.72 23.71
C SER A 375 -12.87 22.65 24.64
N ALA A 376 -11.71 22.20 25.14
CA ALA A 376 -10.87 22.99 26.05
C ALA A 376 -9.82 23.85 25.33
N LEU A 377 -9.40 23.43 24.12
CA LEU A 377 -8.33 24.09 23.36
C LEU A 377 -8.84 25.10 22.31
N HIS A 378 -10.13 25.08 21.95
CA HIS A 378 -10.74 26.04 21.02
C HIS A 378 -12.06 26.61 21.56
N PRO A 379 -12.03 27.58 22.47
CA PRO A 379 -13.24 28.25 22.93
C PRO A 379 -13.74 29.37 22.01
N ALA A 380 -13.47 29.34 20.69
CA ALA A 380 -13.99 30.41 19.83
C ALA A 380 -14.03 30.00 18.34
N ARG A 381 -15.02 29.22 17.97
CA ARG A 381 -15.65 29.31 16.63
C ARG A 381 -17.14 29.03 16.76
N VAL A 382 -17.82 29.88 17.56
CA VAL A 382 -19.27 30.01 17.50
C VAL A 382 -19.53 31.48 17.20
N SER A 383 -20.29 31.69 16.13
CA SER A 383 -20.97 32.95 15.77
C SER A 383 -20.17 33.99 14.98
N ALA A 384 -20.36 34.00 13.68
CA ALA A 384 -20.84 35.20 13.03
C ALA A 384 -21.87 34.79 11.96
N ALA A 385 -23.06 35.29 12.14
CA ALA A 385 -24.22 35.14 11.29
C ALA A 385 -24.00 35.71 9.89
#